data_804b82889557ba6c4219e97bbda3e971
#
_entry.id   804b82889557ba6c4219e97bbda3e971
#
_cell.length_a   1.000
_cell.length_b   1.000
_cell.length_c   1.000
_cell.angle_alpha   90.00
_cell.angle_beta   90.00
_cell.angle_gamma   90.00
#
_symmetry.space_group_name_H-M   'P 1'
#
loop_
_entity.id
_entity.type
_entity.pdbx_description
1 polymer ?
#
loop_
_entity_poly.entity_id
_entity_poly.type
_entity_poly.pdbx_seq_one_letter_code
_entity_poly.pdbx_strand_id
1 'polypeptide(L)'
;NDRAGKMSKSKGAILTVSVLQEKGYNPLAYRFFCLQSHYRKPLEFSFDALDNAVAAYNKIAKRVAELKDEGDIDETAFADFKKKFTDAVSNDLNTSMAITIVYDVLKADISDRTKLALIDDFEQVLDLGLRESGKALLEASSSVDSELEAFINDKIAERAAAKKAKDFATADAIRDELLAKGVAIKDTREGVKWELV
;
A
#
# COMPACT_ATOMS: atom_id res chain seq x y z
N ASN A 1 8.97 -14.05 18.72
CA ASN A 1 10.33 -13.87 19.25
C ASN A 1 10.88 -12.56 18.71
N ASP A 2 11.74 -11.90 19.48
CA ASP A 2 12.62 -10.85 19.00
C ASP A 2 14.06 -11.38 18.93
N ARG A 3 15.00 -10.57 18.46
CA ARG A 3 16.43 -10.97 18.40
C ARG A 3 17.03 -11.32 19.77
N ALA A 4 16.37 -10.94 20.88
CA ALA A 4 16.80 -11.24 22.26
C ALA A 4 16.16 -12.53 22.81
N GLY A 5 15.32 -13.23 22.02
CA GLY A 5 14.70 -14.49 22.38
C GLY A 5 13.18 -14.43 22.52
N LYS A 6 12.58 -15.23 23.39
CA LYS A 6 11.14 -15.31 23.57
C LYS A 6 10.59 -14.04 24.24
N MET A 7 9.68 -13.34 23.56
CA MET A 7 8.93 -12.23 24.17
C MET A 7 8.07 -12.75 25.32
N SER A 8 8.20 -12.18 26.51
CA SER A 8 7.43 -12.58 27.69
C SER A 8 6.93 -11.37 28.46
N LYS A 9 5.76 -11.55 29.11
CA LYS A 9 5.13 -10.52 29.94
C LYS A 9 6.01 -10.03 31.09
N SER A 10 6.93 -10.85 31.58
CA SER A 10 7.79 -10.54 32.73
C SER A 10 9.01 -9.68 32.41
N LYS A 11 9.32 -9.42 31.12
CA LYS A 11 10.50 -8.66 30.69
C LYS A 11 10.23 -7.20 30.27
N GLY A 12 9.08 -6.63 30.60
CA GLY A 12 8.77 -5.24 30.30
C GLY A 12 7.79 -5.08 29.13
N ALA A 13 8.05 -4.26 28.14
CA ALA A 13 7.09 -3.89 27.10
C ALA A 13 6.48 -5.08 26.35
N ILE A 14 5.18 -5.34 26.59
CA ILE A 14 4.42 -6.31 25.81
C ILE A 14 4.04 -5.66 24.50
N LEU A 15 4.49 -6.23 23.40
CA LEU A 15 4.04 -5.82 22.08
C LEU A 15 2.65 -6.45 21.83
N THR A 16 1.61 -5.66 22.00
CA THR A 16 0.23 -6.04 21.65
C THR A 16 -0.15 -5.42 20.31
N VAL A 17 -1.24 -5.92 19.71
CA VAL A 17 -1.81 -5.31 18.50
C VAL A 17 -2.20 -3.86 18.76
N SER A 18 -2.73 -3.52 19.95
CA SER A 18 -3.05 -2.14 20.33
C SER A 18 -1.83 -1.23 20.30
N VAL A 19 -0.69 -1.69 20.81
CA VAL A 19 0.57 -0.93 20.75
C VAL A 19 1.04 -0.71 19.32
N LEU A 20 0.82 -1.68 18.42
CA LEU A 20 1.11 -1.51 16.99
C LEU A 20 0.19 -0.46 16.36
N GLN A 21 -1.11 -0.48 16.69
CA GLN A 21 -2.07 0.54 16.23
C GLN A 21 -1.70 1.94 16.72
N GLU A 22 -1.33 2.11 18.00
CA GLU A 22 -0.85 3.37 18.57
C GLU A 22 0.40 3.90 17.85
N LYS A 23 1.20 3.01 17.28
CA LYS A 23 2.37 3.34 16.45
C LYS A 23 2.02 3.57 14.96
N GLY A 24 0.73 3.51 14.60
CA GLY A 24 0.26 3.75 13.24
C GLY A 24 0.26 2.51 12.33
N TYR A 25 0.54 1.32 12.86
CA TYR A 25 0.48 0.10 12.05
C TYR A 25 -0.94 -0.41 11.85
N ASN A 26 -1.27 -0.76 10.61
CA ASN A 26 -2.52 -1.45 10.30
C ASN A 26 -2.50 -2.89 10.84
N PRO A 27 -3.49 -3.30 11.67
CA PRO A 27 -3.59 -4.66 12.19
C PRO A 27 -3.64 -5.74 11.10
N LEU A 28 -4.25 -5.46 9.96
CA LEU A 28 -4.32 -6.40 8.85
C LEU A 28 -2.95 -6.61 8.18
N ALA A 29 -2.11 -5.58 8.12
CA ALA A 29 -0.73 -5.72 7.68
C ALA A 29 0.10 -6.56 8.67
N TYR A 30 -0.16 -6.46 9.97
CA TYR A 30 0.44 -7.35 10.96
C TYR A 30 -0.07 -8.79 10.83
N ARG A 31 -1.37 -8.98 10.54
CA ARG A 31 -1.92 -10.30 10.21
C ARG A 31 -1.23 -10.89 8.98
N PHE A 32 -1.07 -10.10 7.93
CA PHE A 32 -0.33 -10.49 6.74
C PHE A 32 1.12 -10.91 7.06
N PHE A 33 1.84 -10.13 7.90
CA PHE A 33 3.17 -10.49 8.40
C PHE A 33 3.19 -11.88 9.05
N CYS A 34 2.21 -12.17 9.91
CA CYS A 34 2.11 -13.48 10.57
C CYS A 34 1.83 -14.61 9.58
N LEU A 35 0.97 -14.38 8.57
CA LEU A 35 0.58 -15.40 7.59
C LEU A 35 1.69 -15.72 6.56
N GLN A 36 2.69 -14.85 6.41
CA GLN A 36 3.85 -15.10 5.55
C GLN A 36 4.77 -16.22 6.07
N SER A 37 4.64 -16.60 7.32
CA SER A 37 5.42 -17.67 7.92
C SER A 37 4.53 -18.84 8.29
N HIS A 38 5.03 -20.07 8.11
CA HIS A 38 4.31 -21.26 8.56
C HIS A 38 4.27 -21.28 10.10
N TYR A 39 3.11 -21.55 10.69
CA TYR A 39 2.86 -21.45 12.14
C TYR A 39 3.77 -22.34 13.01
N ARG A 40 4.34 -23.42 12.46
CA ARG A 40 5.31 -24.30 13.15
C ARG A 40 6.70 -23.70 13.21
N LYS A 41 6.99 -22.64 12.44
CA LYS A 41 8.31 -21.99 12.46
C LYS A 41 8.29 -20.82 13.43
N PRO A 42 9.38 -20.58 14.16
CA PRO A 42 9.50 -19.36 14.96
C PRO A 42 9.38 -18.14 14.04
N LEU A 43 8.48 -17.23 14.38
CA LEU A 43 8.38 -15.93 13.71
C LEU A 43 9.26 -14.94 14.48
N GLU A 44 10.31 -14.43 13.84
CA GLU A 44 11.16 -13.38 14.39
C GLU A 44 10.52 -12.02 14.08
N PHE A 45 10.16 -11.31 15.13
CA PHE A 45 9.61 -9.98 15.01
C PHE A 45 10.73 -8.93 15.07
N SER A 46 10.68 -7.99 14.12
CA SER A 46 11.36 -6.70 14.20
C SER A 46 10.47 -5.65 13.54
N PHE A 47 10.64 -4.39 13.88
CA PHE A 47 9.92 -3.32 13.18
C PHE A 47 10.30 -3.26 11.71
N ASP A 48 11.56 -3.45 11.36
CA ASP A 48 12.02 -3.50 9.95
C ASP A 48 11.30 -4.62 9.16
N ALA A 49 11.13 -5.81 9.79
CA ALA A 49 10.42 -6.91 9.15
C ALA A 49 8.91 -6.61 9.01
N LEU A 50 8.32 -5.93 10.00
CA LEU A 50 6.94 -5.47 9.93
C LEU A 50 6.77 -4.39 8.86
N ASP A 51 7.67 -3.42 8.75
CA ASP A 51 7.65 -2.37 7.73
C ASP A 51 7.71 -2.94 6.31
N ASN A 52 8.55 -3.94 6.09
CA ASN A 52 8.59 -4.68 4.83
C ASN A 52 7.26 -5.40 4.52
N ALA A 53 6.65 -6.00 5.53
CA ALA A 53 5.35 -6.64 5.38
C ALA A 53 4.22 -5.63 5.11
N VAL A 54 4.24 -4.47 5.75
CA VAL A 54 3.31 -3.35 5.49
C VAL A 54 3.44 -2.88 4.03
N ALA A 55 4.66 -2.67 3.56
CA ALA A 55 4.89 -2.26 2.17
C ALA A 55 4.36 -3.31 1.17
N ALA A 56 4.61 -4.60 1.44
CA ALA A 56 4.11 -5.70 0.61
C ALA A 56 2.58 -5.80 0.65
N TYR A 57 1.98 -5.69 1.84
CA TYR A 57 0.53 -5.68 2.02
C TYR A 57 -0.13 -4.53 1.28
N ASN A 58 0.37 -3.31 1.44
CA ASN A 58 -0.16 -2.13 0.76
C ASN A 58 -0.08 -2.26 -0.77
N LYS A 59 1.01 -2.84 -1.27
CA LYS A 59 1.18 -3.10 -2.71
C LYS A 59 0.15 -4.09 -3.25
N ILE A 60 -0.14 -5.18 -2.52
CA ILE A 60 -1.17 -6.15 -2.91
C ILE A 60 -2.55 -5.48 -2.86
N ALA A 61 -2.87 -4.82 -1.75
CA ALA A 61 -4.16 -4.18 -1.54
C ALA A 61 -4.47 -3.14 -2.63
N LYS A 62 -3.51 -2.25 -2.95
CA LYS A 62 -3.66 -1.29 -4.06
C LYS A 62 -3.91 -2.00 -5.38
N ARG A 63 -3.14 -3.05 -5.69
CA ARG A 63 -3.29 -3.80 -6.93
C ARG A 63 -4.65 -4.49 -7.04
N VAL A 64 -5.21 -4.99 -5.92
CA VAL A 64 -6.58 -5.55 -5.89
C VAL A 64 -7.61 -4.46 -6.12
N ALA A 65 -7.45 -3.28 -5.54
CA ALA A 65 -8.37 -2.16 -5.70
C ALA A 65 -8.34 -1.53 -7.11
N GLU A 66 -7.25 -1.70 -7.86
CA GLU A 66 -7.10 -1.25 -9.25
C GLU A 66 -7.79 -2.18 -10.25
N LEU A 67 -8.13 -3.42 -9.86
CA LEU A 67 -8.84 -4.37 -10.71
C LEU A 67 -10.25 -3.86 -11.01
N LYS A 68 -10.67 -4.03 -12.27
CA LYS A 68 -12.01 -3.65 -12.73
C LYS A 68 -12.95 -4.85 -12.69
N ASP A 69 -14.17 -4.64 -12.25
CA ASP A 69 -15.20 -5.71 -12.30
C ASP A 69 -15.76 -5.83 -13.73
N GLU A 70 -14.86 -6.18 -14.67
CA GLU A 70 -15.14 -6.26 -16.09
C GLU A 70 -14.68 -7.62 -16.64
N GLY A 71 -15.39 -8.09 -17.67
CA GLY A 71 -15.16 -9.37 -18.34
C GLY A 71 -16.00 -10.50 -17.75
N ASP A 72 -15.84 -11.68 -18.33
CA ASP A 72 -16.51 -12.90 -17.89
C ASP A 72 -15.62 -13.67 -16.90
N ILE A 73 -16.25 -14.48 -16.05
CA ILE A 73 -15.53 -15.38 -15.16
C ILE A 73 -15.04 -16.57 -15.98
N ASP A 74 -13.72 -16.81 -15.98
CA ASP A 74 -13.12 -18.02 -16.47
C ASP A 74 -13.28 -19.13 -15.42
N GLU A 75 -14.29 -19.95 -15.56
CA GLU A 75 -14.65 -21.02 -14.62
C GLU A 75 -13.51 -22.06 -14.47
N THR A 76 -12.74 -22.31 -15.54
CA THR A 76 -11.63 -23.26 -15.51
C THR A 76 -10.49 -22.70 -14.68
N ALA A 77 -10.07 -21.46 -14.96
CA ALA A 77 -9.03 -20.81 -14.19
C ALA A 77 -9.47 -20.59 -12.72
N PHE A 78 -10.74 -20.25 -12.49
CA PHE A 78 -11.28 -20.12 -11.13
C PHE A 78 -11.17 -21.45 -10.36
N ALA A 79 -11.62 -22.55 -10.96
CA ALA A 79 -11.55 -23.88 -10.32
C ALA A 79 -10.10 -24.31 -10.04
N ASP A 80 -9.19 -24.06 -10.97
CA ASP A 80 -7.78 -24.41 -10.83
C ASP A 80 -7.08 -23.63 -9.71
N PHE A 81 -7.25 -22.31 -9.65
CA PHE A 81 -6.66 -21.49 -8.59
C PHE A 81 -7.30 -21.76 -7.24
N LYS A 82 -8.61 -21.94 -7.18
CA LYS A 82 -9.33 -22.32 -5.95
C LYS A 82 -8.80 -23.66 -5.41
N LYS A 83 -8.61 -24.64 -6.30
CA LYS A 83 -8.03 -25.93 -5.90
C LYS A 83 -6.63 -25.77 -5.32
N LYS A 84 -5.73 -25.03 -6.00
CA LYS A 84 -4.37 -24.76 -5.50
C LYS A 84 -4.39 -24.11 -4.12
N PHE A 85 -5.26 -23.12 -3.93
CA PHE A 85 -5.40 -22.44 -2.65
C PHE A 85 -5.90 -23.40 -1.57
N THR A 86 -6.95 -24.17 -1.85
CA THR A 86 -7.51 -25.16 -0.92
C THR A 86 -6.46 -26.22 -0.56
N ASP A 87 -5.72 -26.73 -1.54
CA ASP A 87 -4.65 -27.69 -1.30
C ASP A 87 -3.56 -27.11 -0.38
N ALA A 88 -3.18 -25.84 -0.57
CA ALA A 88 -2.19 -25.15 0.27
C ALA A 88 -2.69 -25.01 1.72
N VAL A 89 -3.92 -24.56 1.91
CA VAL A 89 -4.50 -24.37 3.26
C VAL A 89 -4.75 -25.71 3.94
N SER A 90 -5.19 -26.73 3.19
CA SER A 90 -5.44 -28.08 3.72
C SER A 90 -4.13 -28.82 4.04
N ASN A 91 -3.00 -28.41 3.49
CA ASN A 91 -1.69 -28.95 3.79
C ASN A 91 -1.07 -28.26 5.01
N ASP A 92 -1.53 -28.65 6.19
CA ASP A 92 -1.01 -28.15 7.47
C ASP A 92 -1.02 -26.61 7.59
N LEU A 93 -2.10 -25.98 7.12
CA LEU A 93 -2.28 -24.52 7.15
C LEU A 93 -1.09 -23.76 6.54
N ASN A 94 -0.65 -24.15 5.35
CA ASN A 94 0.46 -23.49 4.65
C ASN A 94 0.03 -22.12 4.08
N THR A 95 -0.16 -21.16 4.99
CA THR A 95 -0.60 -19.79 4.65
C THR A 95 0.42 -19.04 3.81
N SER A 96 1.70 -19.34 3.94
CA SER A 96 2.73 -18.72 3.09
C SER A 96 2.57 -19.11 1.63
N MET A 97 2.19 -20.37 1.35
CA MET A 97 1.86 -20.81 0.00
C MET A 97 0.53 -20.20 -0.48
N ALA A 98 -0.47 -20.12 0.40
CA ALA A 98 -1.75 -19.48 0.08
C ALA A 98 -1.55 -18.01 -0.36
N ILE A 99 -0.69 -17.25 0.32
CA ILE A 99 -0.34 -15.88 -0.09
C ILE A 99 0.41 -15.87 -1.44
N THR A 100 1.27 -16.86 -1.71
CA THR A 100 1.93 -16.99 -3.02
C THR A 100 0.89 -17.14 -4.13
N ILE A 101 -0.17 -17.93 -3.89
CA ILE A 101 -1.24 -18.12 -4.87
C ILE A 101 -2.02 -16.81 -5.11
N VAL A 102 -2.21 -15.96 -4.10
CA VAL A 102 -2.77 -14.61 -4.29
C VAL A 102 -1.92 -13.80 -5.28
N TYR A 103 -0.59 -13.83 -5.14
CA TYR A 103 0.30 -13.17 -6.09
C TYR A 103 0.20 -13.77 -7.50
N ASP A 104 0.06 -15.09 -7.61
CA ASP A 104 -0.05 -15.78 -8.90
C ASP A 104 -1.36 -15.43 -9.60
N VAL A 105 -2.49 -15.35 -8.88
CA VAL A 105 -3.76 -14.85 -9.42
C VAL A 105 -3.62 -13.44 -9.97
N LEU A 106 -2.99 -12.54 -9.22
CA LEU A 106 -2.81 -11.15 -9.65
C LEU A 106 -1.90 -11.01 -10.89
N LYS A 107 -1.04 -11.99 -11.16
CA LYS A 107 -0.15 -12.01 -12.33
C LYS A 107 -0.74 -12.76 -13.51
N ALA A 108 -1.74 -13.62 -13.29
CA ALA A 108 -2.31 -14.47 -14.32
C ALA A 108 -2.96 -13.65 -15.45
N ASP A 109 -2.89 -14.18 -16.66
CA ASP A 109 -3.56 -13.62 -17.83
C ASP A 109 -5.03 -14.10 -17.90
N ILE A 110 -5.83 -13.61 -16.96
CA ILE A 110 -7.27 -13.87 -16.85
C ILE A 110 -7.99 -12.55 -16.59
N SER A 111 -9.31 -12.51 -16.82
CA SER A 111 -10.10 -11.29 -16.61
C SER A 111 -9.98 -10.77 -15.18
N ASP A 112 -10.06 -9.47 -15.01
CA ASP A 112 -10.03 -8.85 -13.69
C ASP A 112 -11.21 -9.32 -12.83
N ARG A 113 -12.36 -9.60 -13.43
CA ARG A 113 -13.52 -10.18 -12.74
C ARG A 113 -13.21 -11.56 -12.16
N THR A 114 -12.50 -12.42 -12.91
CA THR A 114 -12.06 -13.74 -12.39
C THR A 114 -11.07 -13.56 -11.23
N LYS A 115 -10.12 -12.61 -11.36
CA LYS A 115 -9.19 -12.29 -10.26
C LYS A 115 -9.91 -11.84 -9.02
N LEU A 116 -10.87 -10.91 -9.16
CA LEU A 116 -11.65 -10.40 -8.04
C LEU A 116 -12.45 -11.50 -7.36
N ALA A 117 -13.12 -12.37 -8.13
CA ALA A 117 -13.89 -13.49 -7.59
C ALA A 117 -12.98 -14.47 -6.80
N LEU A 118 -11.76 -14.74 -7.30
CA LEU A 118 -10.78 -15.57 -6.59
C LEU A 118 -10.29 -14.91 -5.30
N ILE A 119 -9.98 -13.62 -5.34
CA ILE A 119 -9.56 -12.88 -4.15
C ILE A 119 -10.67 -12.90 -3.09
N ASP A 120 -11.92 -12.66 -3.48
CA ASP A 120 -13.05 -12.70 -2.55
C ASP A 120 -13.27 -14.10 -1.92
N ASP A 121 -13.06 -15.16 -2.69
CA ASP A 121 -13.10 -16.53 -2.17
C ASP A 121 -11.94 -16.80 -1.18
N PHE A 122 -10.72 -16.34 -1.47
CA PHE A 122 -9.56 -16.52 -0.60
C PHE A 122 -9.63 -15.67 0.68
N GLU A 123 -10.26 -14.50 0.60
CA GLU A 123 -10.49 -13.61 1.75
C GLU A 123 -11.38 -14.26 2.83
N GLN A 124 -12.23 -15.24 2.49
CA GLN A 124 -13.00 -16.00 3.47
C GLN A 124 -12.11 -16.77 4.47
N VAL A 125 -10.85 -17.01 4.10
CA VAL A 125 -9.85 -17.70 4.94
C VAL A 125 -8.76 -16.73 5.42
N LEU A 126 -8.23 -15.90 4.51
CA LEU A 126 -7.12 -15.00 4.82
C LEU A 126 -7.56 -13.80 5.66
N ASP A 127 -8.77 -13.26 5.39
CA ASP A 127 -9.37 -12.12 6.09
C ASP A 127 -8.39 -10.94 6.24
N LEU A 128 -7.84 -10.53 5.09
CA LEU A 128 -6.86 -9.44 4.99
C LEU A 128 -7.48 -8.09 4.61
N GLY A 129 -8.76 -8.08 4.20
CA GLY A 129 -9.49 -6.89 3.80
C GLY A 129 -8.83 -6.14 2.64
N LEU A 130 -8.33 -6.89 1.64
CA LEU A 130 -7.49 -6.32 0.57
C LEU A 130 -8.22 -5.27 -0.25
N ARG A 131 -9.51 -5.46 -0.55
CA ARG A 131 -10.30 -4.50 -1.33
C ARG A 131 -10.48 -3.17 -0.61
N GLU A 132 -10.95 -3.22 0.64
CA GLU A 132 -11.26 -2.05 1.45
C GLU A 132 -9.98 -1.27 1.77
N SER A 133 -8.95 -1.98 2.21
CA SER A 133 -7.64 -1.38 2.48
C SER A 133 -7.03 -0.76 1.23
N GLY A 134 -7.16 -1.42 0.08
CA GLY A 134 -6.66 -0.90 -1.18
C GLY A 134 -7.36 0.38 -1.62
N LYS A 135 -8.70 0.42 -1.53
CA LYS A 135 -9.49 1.63 -1.81
C LYS A 135 -9.08 2.78 -0.91
N ALA A 136 -9.02 2.55 0.40
CA ALA A 136 -8.59 3.57 1.36
C ALA A 136 -7.19 4.11 1.07
N LEU A 137 -6.24 3.23 0.65
CA LEU A 137 -4.89 3.64 0.27
C LEU A 137 -4.85 4.46 -1.02
N LEU A 138 -5.69 4.16 -2.00
CA LEU A 138 -5.79 4.93 -3.24
C LEU A 138 -6.44 6.30 -2.98
N GLU A 139 -7.51 6.35 -2.19
CA GLU A 139 -8.17 7.59 -1.79
C GLU A 139 -7.23 8.51 -1.00
N ALA A 140 -6.49 7.96 -0.04
CA ALA A 140 -5.48 8.72 0.70
C ALA A 140 -4.37 9.25 -0.21
N SER A 141 -3.92 8.47 -1.18
CA SER A 141 -2.92 8.93 -2.16
C SER A 141 -3.48 10.06 -3.02
N SER A 142 -4.71 9.93 -3.52
CA SER A 142 -5.37 10.95 -4.36
C SER A 142 -5.62 12.26 -3.61
N SER A 143 -5.99 12.20 -2.33
CA SER A 143 -6.20 13.39 -1.51
C SER A 143 -4.89 14.15 -1.25
N VAL A 144 -3.81 13.44 -0.96
CA VAL A 144 -2.47 14.03 -0.78
C VAL A 144 -1.97 14.67 -2.08
N ASP A 145 -2.15 13.98 -3.21
CA ASP A 145 -1.80 14.53 -4.52
C ASP A 145 -2.60 15.79 -4.84
N SER A 146 -3.90 15.81 -4.54
CA SER A 146 -4.78 16.96 -4.74
C SER A 146 -4.44 18.15 -3.84
N GLU A 147 -4.11 17.93 -2.56
CA GLU A 147 -3.67 18.96 -1.64
C GLU A 147 -2.31 19.55 -2.04
N LEU A 148 -1.38 18.69 -2.46
CA LEU A 148 -0.08 19.12 -2.98
C LEU A 148 -0.23 19.94 -4.25
N GLU A 149 -1.07 19.48 -5.17
CA GLU A 149 -1.34 20.22 -6.43
C GLU A 149 -1.99 21.58 -6.15
N ALA A 150 -2.95 21.66 -5.23
CA ALA A 150 -3.56 22.93 -4.82
C ALA A 150 -2.51 23.87 -4.21
N PHE A 151 -1.67 23.36 -3.30
CA PHE A 151 -0.57 24.15 -2.72
C PHE A 151 0.41 24.67 -3.79
N ILE A 152 0.81 23.83 -4.74
CA ILE A 152 1.70 24.22 -5.85
C ILE A 152 1.05 25.32 -6.69
N ASN A 153 -0.22 25.16 -7.05
CA ASN A 153 -0.95 26.13 -7.86
C ASN A 153 -1.11 27.48 -7.14
N ASP A 154 -1.40 27.49 -5.84
CA ASP A 154 -1.46 28.70 -5.02
C ASP A 154 -0.10 29.43 -5.00
N LYS A 155 1.00 28.67 -4.79
CA LYS A 155 2.36 29.22 -4.80
C LYS A 155 2.77 29.77 -6.17
N ILE A 156 2.37 29.13 -7.25
CA ILE A 156 2.58 29.63 -8.61
C ILE A 156 1.82 30.95 -8.83
N ALA A 157 0.58 31.06 -8.31
CA ALA A 157 -0.21 32.29 -8.39
C ALA A 157 0.41 33.42 -7.55
N GLU A 158 0.85 33.16 -6.31
CA GLU A 158 1.58 34.11 -5.46
C GLU A 158 2.84 34.60 -6.17
N ARG A 159 3.63 33.71 -6.77
CA ARG A 159 4.84 34.07 -7.52
C ARG A 159 4.52 34.94 -8.72
N ALA A 160 3.46 34.65 -9.46
CA ALA A 160 3.05 35.47 -10.61
C ALA A 160 2.64 36.89 -10.16
N ALA A 161 1.94 37.00 -9.01
CA ALA A 161 1.61 38.33 -8.45
C ALA A 161 2.85 39.09 -8.00
N ALA A 162 3.82 38.45 -7.34
CA ALA A 162 5.09 39.07 -6.95
C ALA A 162 5.89 39.58 -8.19
N LYS A 163 5.98 38.76 -9.23
CA LYS A 163 6.62 39.17 -10.51
C LYS A 163 5.92 40.40 -11.13
N LYS A 164 4.59 40.44 -11.13
CA LYS A 164 3.82 41.59 -11.63
C LYS A 164 4.04 42.85 -10.79
N ALA A 165 4.23 42.69 -9.49
CA ALA A 165 4.58 43.77 -8.57
C ALA A 165 6.08 44.16 -8.66
N LYS A 166 6.89 43.50 -9.47
CA LYS A 166 8.37 43.62 -9.58
C LYS A 166 9.10 43.27 -8.28
N ASP A 167 8.47 42.49 -7.40
CA ASP A 167 9.07 41.91 -6.21
C ASP A 167 9.73 40.58 -6.57
N PHE A 168 10.94 40.69 -7.12
CA PHE A 168 11.70 39.52 -7.55
C PHE A 168 12.23 38.71 -6.39
N ALA A 169 12.48 39.35 -5.23
CA ALA A 169 12.95 38.65 -4.03
C ALA A 169 11.92 37.62 -3.51
N THR A 170 10.65 38.04 -3.41
CA THR A 170 9.54 37.14 -3.04
C THR A 170 9.32 36.06 -4.11
N ALA A 171 9.43 36.42 -5.40
CA ALA A 171 9.26 35.42 -6.44
C ALA A 171 10.34 34.34 -6.46
N ASP A 172 11.59 34.67 -6.11
CA ASP A 172 12.69 33.71 -5.98
C ASP A 172 12.55 32.88 -4.70
N ALA A 173 12.15 33.48 -3.56
CA ALA A 173 11.89 32.76 -2.33
C ALA A 173 10.80 31.66 -2.50
N ILE A 174 9.72 31.97 -3.23
CA ILE A 174 8.67 30.99 -3.54
C ILE A 174 9.20 29.82 -4.40
N ARG A 175 10.07 30.14 -5.37
CA ARG A 175 10.71 29.11 -6.18
C ARG A 175 11.58 28.18 -5.34
N ASP A 176 12.36 28.73 -4.43
CA ASP A 176 13.24 27.97 -3.55
C ASP A 176 12.41 27.14 -2.54
N GLU A 177 11.28 27.67 -2.03
CA GLU A 177 10.34 26.93 -1.18
C GLU A 177 9.78 25.70 -1.90
N LEU A 178 9.34 25.86 -3.15
CA LEU A 178 8.84 24.77 -3.96
C LEU A 178 9.94 23.73 -4.25
N LEU A 179 11.14 24.19 -4.59
CA LEU A 179 12.27 23.30 -4.85
C LEU A 179 12.68 22.51 -3.60
N ALA A 180 12.65 23.11 -2.41
CA ALA A 180 12.90 22.43 -1.14
C ALA A 180 11.87 21.34 -0.81
N LYS A 181 10.66 21.42 -1.40
CA LYS A 181 9.60 20.42 -1.32
C LYS A 181 9.65 19.41 -2.48
N GLY A 182 10.68 19.40 -3.28
CA GLY A 182 10.84 18.48 -4.41
C GLY A 182 10.01 18.88 -5.63
N VAL A 183 9.67 20.18 -5.79
CA VAL A 183 8.89 20.68 -6.93
C VAL A 183 9.72 21.69 -7.71
N ALA A 184 10.08 21.37 -8.96
CA ALA A 184 10.72 22.30 -9.87
C ALA A 184 9.70 22.99 -10.76
N ILE A 185 9.80 24.32 -10.87
CA ILE A 185 8.94 25.14 -11.74
C ILE A 185 9.70 25.70 -12.92
N LYS A 186 9.06 25.69 -14.11
CA LYS A 186 9.59 26.24 -15.35
C LYS A 186 8.62 27.27 -15.96
N ASP A 187 9.10 28.46 -16.20
CA ASP A 187 8.32 29.46 -16.95
C ASP A 187 8.32 29.09 -18.45
N THR A 188 7.14 28.99 -19.06
CA THR A 188 6.95 28.71 -20.47
C THR A 188 6.11 29.81 -21.13
N ARG A 189 6.05 29.83 -22.46
CA ARG A 189 5.19 30.79 -23.19
C ARG A 189 3.69 30.56 -22.92
N GLU A 190 3.31 29.37 -22.50
CA GLU A 190 1.94 28.98 -22.22
C GLU A 190 1.56 29.13 -20.73
N GLY A 191 2.52 29.48 -19.87
CA GLY A 191 2.36 29.61 -18.41
C GLY A 191 3.48 28.91 -17.64
N VAL A 192 3.31 28.76 -16.35
CA VAL A 192 4.26 28.04 -15.49
C VAL A 192 3.91 26.56 -15.49
N LYS A 193 4.88 25.70 -15.81
CA LYS A 193 4.79 24.24 -15.67
C LYS A 193 5.61 23.80 -14.47
N TRP A 194 5.20 22.73 -13.83
CA TRP A 194 5.93 22.14 -12.70
C TRP A 194 6.15 20.63 -12.87
N GLU A 195 7.16 20.11 -12.23
CA GLU A 195 7.52 18.70 -12.20
C GLU A 195 8.07 18.32 -10.82
N LEU A 196 7.85 17.10 -10.38
CA LEU A 196 8.47 16.56 -9.16
C LEU A 196 9.93 16.16 -9.46
N VAL A 197 10.85 16.48 -8.55
CA VAL A 197 12.31 16.24 -8.65
C VAL A 197 12.85 15.46 -7.46
#